data_e8cca14783fc795266fe3bd5d96766db
#
_entry.id   e8cca14783fc795266fe3bd5d96766db
#
_cell.length_a   1.000
_cell.length_b   1.000
_cell.length_c   1.000
_cell.angle_alpha   90.00
_cell.angle_beta   90.00
_cell.angle_gamma   90.00
#
_symmetry.space_group_name_H-M   'P 1'
#
loop_
_entity.id
_entity.type
_entity.pdbx_description
1 polymer ?
#
loop_
_entity_poly.entity_id
_entity_poly.type
_entity_poly.pdbx_seq_one_letter_code
_entity_poly.pdbx_strand_id
1 'polypeptide(L)'
;NNVKLYFMLGLPTETDEDVLGIAELVYKVILAWKENAVNKKRGLRVHVATAYFVPKPFTPFQWEQQITPQEYLRRCKLLKEHFYSKSIEYDYHSPDLSCLEAVFARGDRRLGPVIEAAVKSGARLDGWDEYFNYSKWYDAFRACNVEESFYTTRGYGEEEILPWDTIDIGVGKKFFLRERKRAYEGLVTPD
;
A
#
# COMPACT_ATOMS: atom_id res chain seq x y z
N ASN A 1 -23.07 16.42 -2.74
CA ASN A 1 -22.15 16.30 -1.61
C ASN A 1 -21.28 15.06 -1.81
N ASN A 2 -19.97 15.26 -1.94
CA ASN A 2 -19.01 14.16 -2.14
C ASN A 2 -17.99 14.19 -1.01
N VAL A 3 -17.69 13.01 -0.46
CA VAL A 3 -16.61 12.79 0.51
C VAL A 3 -15.69 11.73 -0.08
N LYS A 4 -14.39 11.97 -0.04
CA LYS A 4 -13.37 10.98 -0.42
C LYS A 4 -12.59 10.59 0.83
N LEU A 5 -12.50 9.30 1.06
CA LEU A 5 -11.76 8.72 2.18
C LEU A 5 -10.69 7.79 1.62
N TYR A 6 -9.47 7.97 2.08
CA TYR A 6 -8.31 7.18 1.66
C TYR A 6 -7.77 6.41 2.86
N PHE A 7 -7.60 5.12 2.66
CA PHE A 7 -7.05 4.22 3.67
C PHE A 7 -5.92 3.39 3.07
N MET A 8 -5.22 2.69 3.92
CA MET A 8 -4.18 1.74 3.55
C MET A 8 -4.52 0.40 4.19
N LEU A 9 -4.32 -0.70 3.45
CA LEU A 9 -4.47 -2.07 3.92
C LEU A 9 -3.14 -2.80 3.88
N GLY A 10 -2.91 -3.68 4.83
CA GLY A 10 -1.69 -4.47 4.93
C GLY A 10 -0.62 -3.86 5.81
N LEU A 11 -0.98 -2.92 6.67
CA LEU A 11 -0.06 -2.39 7.68
C LEU A 11 0.39 -3.49 8.65
N PRO A 12 1.61 -3.38 9.22
CA PRO A 12 2.04 -4.26 10.29
C PRO A 12 1.03 -4.25 11.44
N THR A 13 0.74 -5.42 12.00
CA THR A 13 -0.23 -5.63 13.10
C THR A 13 -1.70 -5.43 12.77
N GLU A 14 -2.05 -5.00 11.54
CA GLU A 14 -3.44 -4.81 11.11
C GLU A 14 -4.24 -6.11 11.20
N THR A 15 -5.38 -6.05 11.88
CA THR A 15 -6.33 -7.15 12.05
C THR A 15 -7.55 -7.00 11.13
N ASP A 16 -8.39 -8.03 11.06
CA ASP A 16 -9.66 -7.94 10.32
C ASP A 16 -10.62 -6.95 10.98
N GLU A 17 -10.55 -6.78 12.30
CA GLU A 17 -11.32 -5.78 13.04
C GLU A 17 -10.92 -4.36 12.62
N ASP A 18 -9.62 -4.10 12.41
CA ASP A 18 -9.15 -2.79 11.92
C ASP A 18 -9.68 -2.52 10.51
N VAL A 19 -9.65 -3.53 9.63
CA VAL A 19 -10.22 -3.43 8.28
C VAL A 19 -11.72 -3.12 8.35
N LEU A 20 -12.48 -3.78 9.22
CA LEU A 20 -13.91 -3.52 9.42
C LEU A 20 -14.16 -2.16 10.05
N GLY A 21 -13.25 -1.66 10.88
CA GLY A 21 -13.28 -0.29 11.43
C GLY A 21 -13.34 0.78 10.35
N ILE A 22 -12.79 0.54 9.16
CA ILE A 22 -12.94 1.42 8.00
C ILE A 22 -14.41 1.53 7.59
N ALA A 23 -15.13 0.40 7.49
CA ALA A 23 -16.54 0.41 7.14
C ALA A 23 -17.37 1.14 8.20
N GLU A 24 -17.09 0.91 9.49
CA GLU A 24 -17.76 1.63 10.58
C GLU A 24 -17.55 3.14 10.47
N LEU A 25 -16.31 3.60 10.19
CA LEU A 25 -16.04 5.03 10.03
C LEU A 25 -16.82 5.61 8.84
N VAL A 26 -16.88 4.89 7.72
CA VAL A 26 -17.66 5.31 6.55
C VAL A 26 -19.14 5.48 6.91
N TYR A 27 -19.72 4.54 7.67
CA TYR A 27 -21.12 4.67 8.12
C TYR A 27 -21.31 5.80 9.12
N LYS A 28 -20.35 6.08 10.01
CA LYS A 28 -20.40 7.26 10.90
C LYS A 28 -20.42 8.56 10.08
N VAL A 29 -19.65 8.65 8.99
CA VAL A 29 -19.68 9.81 8.08
C VAL A 29 -21.03 9.95 7.41
N ILE A 30 -21.64 8.85 6.93
CA ILE A 30 -22.97 8.87 6.32
C ILE A 30 -24.04 9.32 7.34
N LEU A 31 -23.96 8.83 8.57
CA LEU A 31 -24.88 9.18 9.64
C LEU A 31 -24.74 10.66 10.01
N ALA A 32 -23.54 11.13 10.23
CA ALA A 32 -23.28 12.55 10.52
C ALA A 32 -23.82 13.47 9.42
N TRP A 33 -23.69 13.08 8.15
CA TRP A 33 -24.28 13.82 7.04
C TRP A 33 -25.81 13.81 7.10
N LYS A 34 -26.44 12.64 7.37
CA LYS A 34 -27.91 12.53 7.49
C LYS A 34 -28.47 13.42 8.60
N GLU A 35 -27.76 13.55 9.71
CA GLU A 35 -28.19 14.35 10.86
C GLU A 35 -28.02 15.85 10.62
N ASN A 36 -26.90 16.26 10.04
CA ASN A 36 -26.48 17.66 10.02
C ASN A 36 -26.63 18.37 8.66
N ALA A 37 -26.89 17.65 7.56
CA ALA A 37 -26.98 18.29 6.25
C ALA A 37 -28.19 19.16 6.10
N VAL A 38 -27.97 20.44 5.81
CA VAL A 38 -29.03 21.45 5.56
C VAL A 38 -29.80 21.16 4.27
N ASN A 39 -29.09 20.72 3.22
CA ASN A 39 -29.69 20.36 1.93
C ASN A 39 -29.39 18.90 1.56
N LYS A 40 -30.40 18.06 1.67
CA LYS A 40 -30.32 16.60 1.39
C LYS A 40 -30.75 16.24 -0.03
N LYS A 41 -31.27 17.20 -0.84
CA LYS A 41 -31.78 16.92 -2.20
C LYS A 41 -30.75 16.30 -3.15
N ARG A 42 -29.47 16.66 -3.02
CA ARG A 42 -28.38 16.13 -3.87
C ARG A 42 -27.81 14.79 -3.42
N GLY A 43 -28.30 14.24 -2.30
CA GLY A 43 -27.73 13.02 -1.74
C GLY A 43 -26.28 13.18 -1.25
N LEU A 44 -25.71 12.08 -0.78
CA LEU A 44 -24.29 11.94 -0.42
C LEU A 44 -23.67 10.85 -1.28
N ARG A 45 -22.45 11.09 -1.78
CA ARG A 45 -21.53 10.07 -2.30
C ARG A 45 -20.31 10.02 -1.40
N VAL A 46 -19.97 8.81 -0.97
CA VAL A 46 -18.72 8.53 -0.24
C VAL A 46 -17.87 7.62 -1.12
N HIS A 47 -16.79 8.17 -1.60
CA HIS A 47 -15.80 7.41 -2.35
C HIS A 47 -14.72 6.94 -1.37
N VAL A 48 -14.59 5.63 -1.23
CA VAL A 48 -13.59 4.98 -0.38
C VAL A 48 -12.53 4.37 -1.27
N ALA A 49 -11.28 4.72 -1.06
CA ALA A 49 -10.16 4.13 -1.77
C ALA A 49 -9.15 3.53 -0.79
N THR A 50 -8.73 2.30 -1.05
CA THR A 50 -7.68 1.65 -0.26
C THR A 50 -6.41 1.44 -1.09
N ALA A 51 -5.29 1.87 -0.51
CA ALA A 51 -3.97 1.59 -1.05
C ALA A 51 -3.41 0.31 -0.42
N TYR A 52 -2.65 -0.45 -1.17
CA TYR A 52 -1.87 -1.56 -0.66
C TYR A 52 -0.60 -1.03 0.01
N PHE A 53 -0.35 -1.43 1.25
CA PHE A 53 0.83 -0.99 2.00
C PHE A 53 2.12 -1.39 1.27
N VAL A 54 2.98 -0.41 1.06
CA VAL A 54 4.33 -0.60 0.52
C VAL A 54 5.34 -0.06 1.53
N PRO A 55 6.17 -0.93 2.12
CA PRO A 55 7.25 -0.47 3.00
C PRO A 55 8.21 0.44 2.22
N LYS A 56 8.40 1.66 2.69
CA LYS A 56 9.25 2.65 2.02
C LYS A 56 10.58 2.83 2.73
N PRO A 57 11.70 3.04 1.99
CA PRO A 57 12.94 3.52 2.57
C PRO A 57 12.72 4.74 3.46
N PHE A 58 13.57 4.88 4.46
CA PHE A 58 13.56 6.02 5.39
C PHE A 58 12.24 6.24 6.13
N THR A 59 11.52 5.13 6.40
CA THR A 59 10.33 5.13 7.26
C THR A 59 10.52 4.13 8.41
N PRO A 60 9.77 4.26 9.51
CA PRO A 60 9.81 3.27 10.59
C PRO A 60 9.55 1.83 10.13
N PHE A 61 8.75 1.65 9.09
CA PHE A 61 8.38 0.34 8.55
C PHE A 61 9.25 -0.13 7.36
N GLN A 62 10.42 0.46 7.13
CA GLN A 62 11.31 0.07 6.04
C GLN A 62 11.81 -1.38 6.12
N TRP A 63 11.82 -1.99 7.30
CA TRP A 63 12.21 -3.40 7.51
C TRP A 63 11.05 -4.37 7.35
N GLU A 64 9.81 -3.88 7.29
CA GLU A 64 8.63 -4.72 7.22
C GLU A 64 8.48 -5.42 5.87
N GLN A 65 7.78 -6.53 5.89
CA GLN A 65 7.33 -7.17 4.67
C GLN A 65 6.01 -6.54 4.18
N GLN A 66 5.79 -6.58 2.89
CA GLN A 66 4.47 -6.40 2.32
C GLN A 66 3.67 -7.70 2.54
N ILE A 67 2.40 -7.64 2.91
CA ILE A 67 1.54 -8.83 2.93
C ILE A 67 1.44 -9.42 1.52
N THR A 68 0.96 -10.66 1.36
CA THR A 68 0.82 -11.24 0.03
C THR A 68 -0.32 -10.56 -0.76
N PRO A 69 -0.26 -10.54 -2.11
CA PRO A 69 -1.36 -10.04 -2.94
C PRO A 69 -2.70 -10.73 -2.65
N GLN A 70 -2.67 -12.03 -2.36
CA GLN A 70 -3.86 -12.81 -2.01
C GLN A 70 -4.48 -12.33 -0.71
N GLU A 71 -3.65 -12.06 0.31
CA GLU A 71 -4.12 -11.53 1.59
C GLU A 71 -4.67 -10.12 1.44
N TYR A 72 -4.01 -9.25 0.65
CA TYR A 72 -4.53 -7.92 0.35
C TYR A 72 -5.91 -7.97 -0.31
N LEU A 73 -6.07 -8.81 -1.35
CA LEU A 73 -7.35 -8.99 -2.03
C LEU A 73 -8.42 -9.59 -1.11
N ARG A 74 -8.05 -10.48 -0.19
CA ARG A 74 -8.95 -11.01 0.84
C ARG A 74 -9.50 -9.88 1.72
N ARG A 75 -8.62 -8.95 2.18
CA ARG A 75 -9.02 -7.80 2.99
C ARG A 75 -9.86 -6.80 2.19
N CYS A 76 -9.52 -6.54 0.93
CA CYS A 76 -10.35 -5.73 0.05
C CYS A 76 -11.75 -6.31 -0.12
N LYS A 77 -11.86 -7.64 -0.30
CA LYS A 77 -13.13 -8.35 -0.39
C LYS A 77 -13.92 -8.25 0.91
N LEU A 78 -13.26 -8.50 2.06
CA LEU A 78 -13.86 -8.38 3.39
C LEU A 78 -14.49 -6.99 3.57
N LEU A 79 -13.76 -5.93 3.24
CA LEU A 79 -14.24 -4.55 3.34
C LEU A 79 -15.40 -4.30 2.37
N LYS A 80 -15.29 -4.75 1.12
CA LYS A 80 -16.33 -4.59 0.10
C LYS A 80 -17.66 -5.24 0.51
N GLU A 81 -17.61 -6.41 1.13
CA GLU A 81 -18.78 -7.14 1.61
C GLU A 81 -19.50 -6.42 2.77
N HIS A 82 -18.86 -5.46 3.42
CA HIS A 82 -19.43 -4.65 4.49
C HIS A 82 -19.94 -3.27 4.02
N PHE A 83 -19.87 -2.97 2.73
CA PHE A 83 -20.43 -1.76 2.14
C PHE A 83 -21.82 -2.02 1.54
N TYR A 84 -22.88 -1.83 2.34
CA TYR A 84 -24.26 -2.11 1.92
C TYR A 84 -24.98 -0.88 1.34
N SER A 85 -24.42 0.34 1.51
CA SER A 85 -25.07 1.58 1.08
C SER A 85 -24.78 1.91 -0.37
N LYS A 86 -25.81 2.22 -1.15
CA LYS A 86 -25.67 2.72 -2.54
C LYS A 86 -24.94 4.07 -2.62
N SER A 87 -24.72 4.74 -1.50
CA SER A 87 -23.97 5.99 -1.45
C SER A 87 -22.45 5.77 -1.41
N ILE A 88 -21.99 4.52 -1.28
CA ILE A 88 -20.57 4.17 -1.17
C ILE A 88 -20.09 3.65 -2.52
N GLU A 89 -19.03 4.26 -3.02
CA GLU A 89 -18.20 3.76 -4.12
C GLU A 89 -16.88 3.29 -3.52
N TYR A 90 -16.44 2.08 -3.82
CA TYR A 90 -15.22 1.50 -3.27
C TYR A 90 -14.27 1.05 -4.37
N ASP A 91 -13.06 1.59 -4.35
CA ASP A 91 -11.96 1.23 -5.22
C ASP A 91 -10.72 0.85 -4.39
N TYR A 92 -9.85 0.06 -4.98
CA TYR A 92 -8.56 -0.31 -4.39
C TYR A 92 -7.47 -0.40 -5.45
N HIS A 93 -6.23 -0.17 -5.03
CA HIS A 93 -5.08 -0.21 -5.92
C HIS A 93 -4.84 -1.62 -6.48
N SER A 94 -4.37 -1.68 -7.71
CA SER A 94 -3.92 -2.94 -8.32
C SER A 94 -2.81 -3.56 -7.46
N PRO A 95 -2.95 -4.84 -7.05
CA PRO A 95 -1.89 -5.52 -6.32
C PRO A 95 -0.60 -5.65 -7.15
N ASP A 96 -0.71 -5.85 -8.46
CA ASP A 96 0.44 -5.98 -9.35
C ASP A 96 1.26 -4.68 -9.42
N LEU A 97 0.59 -3.53 -9.58
CA LEU A 97 1.25 -2.22 -9.55
C LEU A 97 1.92 -1.97 -8.21
N SER A 98 1.24 -2.29 -7.10
CA SER A 98 1.78 -2.07 -5.76
C SER A 98 2.93 -3.01 -5.42
N CYS A 99 2.93 -4.25 -5.93
CA CYS A 99 4.08 -5.14 -5.83
C CYS A 99 5.26 -4.61 -6.63
N LEU A 100 5.04 -4.16 -7.85
CA LEU A 100 6.08 -3.57 -8.68
C LEU A 100 6.66 -2.29 -8.03
N GLU A 101 5.79 -1.46 -7.44
CA GLU A 101 6.20 -0.30 -6.64
C GLU A 101 7.08 -0.71 -5.46
N ALA A 102 6.73 -1.76 -4.73
CA ALA A 102 7.54 -2.27 -3.62
C ALA A 102 8.91 -2.78 -4.09
N VAL A 103 8.95 -3.51 -5.20
CA VAL A 103 10.20 -3.95 -5.81
C VAL A 103 11.11 -2.76 -6.11
N PHE A 104 10.61 -1.72 -6.76
CA PHE A 104 11.44 -0.55 -7.11
C PHE A 104 11.76 0.33 -5.90
N ALA A 105 10.85 0.48 -4.95
CA ALA A 105 11.12 1.25 -3.74
C ALA A 105 12.21 0.63 -2.87
N ARG A 106 12.33 -0.70 -2.86
CA ARG A 106 13.25 -1.47 -2.00
C ARG A 106 14.39 -2.13 -2.77
N GLY A 107 14.41 -1.89 -4.08
CA GLY A 107 15.30 -2.57 -5.00
C GLY A 107 16.75 -2.13 -4.92
N ASP A 108 17.59 -2.91 -5.56
CA ASP A 108 19.02 -2.65 -5.71
C ASP A 108 19.43 -2.74 -7.20
N ARG A 109 20.73 -2.66 -7.47
CA ARG A 109 21.24 -2.65 -8.85
C ARG A 109 20.94 -3.90 -9.68
N ARG A 110 20.50 -5.01 -9.05
CA ARG A 110 20.03 -6.22 -9.77
C ARG A 110 18.78 -5.95 -10.61
N LEU A 111 18.06 -4.88 -10.31
CA LEU A 111 16.89 -4.48 -11.09
C LEU A 111 17.22 -3.79 -12.42
N GLY A 112 18.46 -3.33 -12.61
CA GLY A 112 18.87 -2.68 -13.86
C GLY A 112 18.62 -3.56 -15.11
N PRO A 113 19.14 -4.82 -15.15
CA PRO A 113 18.83 -5.74 -16.23
C PRO A 113 17.34 -6.06 -16.39
N VAL A 114 16.57 -6.11 -15.30
CA VAL A 114 15.12 -6.35 -15.34
C VAL A 114 14.42 -5.21 -16.06
N ILE A 115 14.73 -3.96 -15.71
CA ILE A 115 14.16 -2.77 -16.36
C ILE A 115 14.49 -2.80 -17.86
N GLU A 116 15.76 -3.08 -18.22
CA GLU A 116 16.19 -3.16 -19.61
C GLU A 116 15.41 -4.24 -20.39
N ALA A 117 15.23 -5.42 -19.79
CA ALA A 117 14.47 -6.52 -20.39
C ALA A 117 12.97 -6.15 -20.57
N ALA A 118 12.35 -5.55 -19.56
CA ALA A 118 10.97 -5.08 -19.63
C ALA A 118 10.78 -4.03 -20.74
N VAL A 119 11.67 -3.05 -20.83
CA VAL A 119 11.63 -2.03 -21.90
C VAL A 119 11.80 -2.65 -23.27
N LYS A 120 12.72 -3.61 -23.44
CA LYS A 120 12.93 -4.34 -24.70
C LYS A 120 11.70 -5.17 -25.10
N SER A 121 10.93 -5.68 -24.14
CA SER A 121 9.66 -6.38 -24.38
C SER A 121 8.48 -5.41 -24.62
N GLY A 122 8.74 -4.10 -24.60
CA GLY A 122 7.74 -3.07 -24.92
C GLY A 122 6.95 -2.56 -23.70
N ALA A 123 7.45 -2.72 -22.47
CA ALA A 123 6.90 -2.01 -21.32
C ALA A 123 7.14 -0.50 -21.47
N ARG A 124 6.08 0.27 -21.50
CA ARG A 124 6.09 1.73 -21.65
C ARG A 124 4.84 2.33 -21.05
N LEU A 125 4.99 3.52 -20.47
CA LEU A 125 3.87 4.30 -19.93
C LEU A 125 3.12 3.55 -18.80
N ASP A 126 3.82 2.74 -18.02
CA ASP A 126 3.25 1.88 -16.99
C ASP A 126 2.60 2.64 -15.81
N GLY A 127 2.71 3.97 -15.78
CA GLY A 127 1.94 4.83 -14.89
C GLY A 127 0.47 5.02 -15.30
N TRP A 128 0.06 4.46 -16.45
CA TRP A 128 -1.29 4.54 -16.96
C TRP A 128 -1.87 3.13 -17.06
N ASP A 129 -2.99 2.88 -16.41
CA ASP A 129 -3.60 1.54 -16.32
C ASP A 129 -3.82 0.87 -17.68
N GLU A 130 -4.19 1.65 -18.71
CA GLU A 130 -4.42 1.16 -20.08
C GLU A 130 -3.15 0.66 -20.78
N TYR A 131 -1.95 1.09 -20.33
CA TYR A 131 -0.67 0.67 -20.91
C TYR A 131 0.07 -0.32 -20.03
N PHE A 132 -0.29 -0.40 -18.75
CA PHE A 132 0.35 -1.30 -17.81
C PHE A 132 0.10 -2.76 -18.15
N ASN A 133 1.16 -3.52 -18.30
CA ASN A 133 1.10 -4.95 -18.54
C ASN A 133 2.10 -5.70 -17.64
N TYR A 134 1.59 -6.24 -16.55
CA TYR A 134 2.40 -6.94 -15.57
C TYR A 134 3.15 -8.16 -16.13
N SER A 135 2.59 -8.86 -17.14
CA SER A 135 3.26 -10.04 -17.70
C SER A 135 4.65 -9.72 -18.28
N LYS A 136 4.85 -8.53 -18.85
CA LYS A 136 6.16 -8.09 -19.35
C LYS A 136 7.19 -7.96 -18.22
N TRP A 137 6.77 -7.48 -17.06
CA TRP A 137 7.61 -7.38 -15.88
C TRP A 137 7.92 -8.75 -15.30
N TYR A 138 6.89 -9.60 -15.18
CA TYR A 138 7.05 -10.97 -14.72
C TYR A 138 8.06 -11.76 -15.58
N ASP A 139 7.94 -11.66 -16.90
CA ASP A 139 8.88 -12.31 -17.83
C ASP A 139 10.29 -11.73 -17.71
N ALA A 140 10.42 -10.41 -17.52
CA ALA A 140 11.72 -9.75 -17.31
C ALA A 140 12.38 -10.19 -16.00
N PHE A 141 11.65 -10.31 -14.89
CA PHE A 141 12.13 -10.83 -13.62
C PHE A 141 12.66 -12.26 -13.80
N ARG A 142 11.89 -13.13 -14.45
CA ARG A 142 12.31 -14.51 -14.73
C ARG A 142 13.55 -14.59 -15.61
N ALA A 143 13.59 -13.82 -16.69
CA ALA A 143 14.73 -13.78 -17.62
C ALA A 143 16.03 -13.34 -16.93
N CYS A 144 15.92 -12.47 -15.92
CA CYS A 144 17.07 -11.98 -15.14
C CYS A 144 17.35 -12.79 -13.87
N ASN A 145 16.60 -13.87 -13.62
CA ASN A 145 16.68 -14.68 -12.40
C ASN A 145 16.59 -13.85 -11.10
N VAL A 146 15.65 -12.89 -11.10
CA VAL A 146 15.35 -12.03 -9.95
C VAL A 146 13.97 -12.38 -9.42
N GLU A 147 13.86 -12.62 -8.13
CA GLU A 147 12.61 -12.94 -7.47
C GLU A 147 12.00 -11.69 -6.81
N GLU A 148 10.77 -11.36 -7.18
CA GLU A 148 10.03 -10.19 -6.64
C GLU A 148 9.77 -10.33 -5.14
N SER A 149 9.53 -11.57 -4.66
CA SER A 149 9.31 -11.88 -3.25
C SER A 149 10.47 -11.43 -2.36
N PHE A 150 11.69 -11.41 -2.88
CA PHE A 150 12.86 -10.91 -2.18
C PHE A 150 12.73 -9.44 -1.77
N TYR A 151 12.03 -8.64 -2.57
CA TYR A 151 11.82 -7.21 -2.32
C TYR A 151 10.45 -6.89 -1.71
N THR A 152 9.47 -7.78 -1.84
CA THR A 152 8.08 -7.54 -1.42
C THR A 152 7.75 -8.23 -0.10
N THR A 153 7.53 -9.52 -0.13
CA THR A 153 7.05 -10.32 1.01
C THR A 153 8.13 -10.76 1.98
N ARG A 154 9.39 -10.48 1.69
CA ARG A 154 10.49 -10.66 2.63
C ARG A 154 10.63 -9.43 3.52
N GLY A 155 10.61 -9.60 4.84
CA GLY A 155 11.06 -8.60 5.80
C GLY A 155 12.60 -8.50 5.83
N TYR A 156 13.14 -7.35 6.23
CA TYR A 156 14.58 -7.17 6.44
C TYR A 156 14.92 -7.24 7.93
N GLY A 157 16.10 -7.76 8.23
CA GLY A 157 16.67 -7.70 9.58
C GLY A 157 17.11 -6.28 9.93
N GLU A 158 17.00 -5.92 11.19
CA GLU A 158 17.42 -4.58 11.66
C GLU A 158 18.92 -4.32 11.43
N GLU A 159 19.76 -5.36 11.45
CA GLU A 159 21.19 -5.28 11.20
C GLU A 159 21.58 -5.54 9.73
N GLU A 160 20.58 -5.81 8.87
CA GLU A 160 20.83 -5.97 7.44
C GLU A 160 21.21 -4.63 6.81
N ILE A 161 22.21 -4.64 5.92
CA ILE A 161 22.59 -3.45 5.13
C ILE A 161 21.56 -3.30 4.01
N LEU A 162 20.83 -2.20 4.02
CA LEU A 162 19.78 -1.91 3.06
C LEU A 162 20.36 -1.12 1.86
N PRO A 163 19.78 -1.27 0.66
CA PRO A 163 20.27 -0.59 -0.54
C PRO A 163 20.41 0.94 -0.41
N TRP A 164 19.62 1.55 0.46
CA TRP A 164 19.57 3.00 0.71
C TRP A 164 20.40 3.46 1.92
N ASP A 165 21.05 2.56 2.66
CA ASP A 165 21.84 2.93 3.86
C ASP A 165 23.06 3.81 3.55
N THR A 166 23.45 3.91 2.26
CA THR A 166 24.51 4.81 1.82
C THR A 166 24.07 6.27 1.68
N ILE A 167 22.77 6.54 1.82
CA ILE A 167 22.17 7.89 1.68
C ILE A 167 21.90 8.44 3.07
N ASP A 168 22.56 9.55 3.42
CA ASP A 168 22.27 10.27 4.66
C ASP A 168 21.14 11.29 4.41
N ILE A 169 20.00 11.10 5.07
CA ILE A 169 18.85 12.01 5.03
C ILE A 169 18.77 12.91 6.29
N GLY A 170 19.79 12.88 7.15
CA GLY A 170 19.81 13.63 8.42
C GLY A 170 18.96 12.99 9.53
N VAL A 171 18.37 11.81 9.32
CA VAL A 171 17.60 11.06 10.32
C VAL A 171 18.25 9.71 10.58
N GLY A 172 18.73 9.50 11.80
CA GLY A 172 19.48 8.30 12.15
C GLY A 172 18.61 7.05 12.31
N LYS A 173 19.16 5.87 12.02
CA LYS A 173 18.52 4.55 12.15
C LYS A 173 17.82 4.34 13.51
N LYS A 174 18.43 4.86 14.62
CA LYS A 174 17.87 4.75 15.98
C LYS A 174 16.49 5.41 16.09
N PHE A 175 16.24 6.50 15.34
CA PHE A 175 14.93 7.14 15.31
C PHE A 175 13.88 6.21 14.70
N PHE A 176 14.16 5.64 13.54
CA PHE A 176 13.23 4.74 12.87
C PHE A 176 12.92 3.48 13.69
N LEU A 177 13.93 2.89 14.33
CA LEU A 177 13.74 1.73 15.20
C LEU A 177 12.87 2.06 16.42
N ARG A 178 13.10 3.25 17.03
CA ARG A 178 12.27 3.72 18.14
C ARG A 178 10.82 3.90 17.72
N GLU A 179 10.58 4.58 16.59
CA GLU A 179 9.22 4.83 16.10
C GLU A 179 8.54 3.53 15.64
N ARG A 180 9.29 2.60 15.03
CA ARG A 180 8.79 1.25 14.74
C ARG A 180 8.31 0.53 16.01
N LYS A 181 9.12 0.50 17.05
CA LYS A 181 8.77 -0.10 18.33
C LYS A 181 7.51 0.55 18.92
N ARG A 182 7.43 1.88 18.91
CA ARG A 182 6.24 2.62 19.39
C ARG A 182 5.00 2.28 18.61
N ALA A 183 5.11 2.16 17.27
CA ALA A 183 3.99 1.75 16.42
C ALA A 183 3.45 0.36 16.80
N TYR A 184 4.33 -0.61 17.06
CA TYR A 184 3.94 -1.94 17.54
C TYR A 184 3.30 -1.92 18.94
N GLU A 185 3.66 -0.97 19.77
CA GLU A 185 3.10 -0.75 21.10
C GLU A 185 1.82 0.12 21.09
N GLY A 186 1.37 0.57 19.92
CA GLY A 186 0.23 1.46 19.77
C GLY A 186 0.44 2.86 20.36
N LEU A 187 1.68 3.30 20.50
CA LEU A 187 2.05 4.58 21.08
C LEU A 187 2.17 5.67 20.02
N VAL A 188 1.74 6.86 20.36
CA VAL A 188 1.88 8.07 19.51
C VAL A 188 3.30 8.65 19.67
N THR A 189 3.85 9.18 18.57
CA THR A 189 5.09 9.97 18.65
C THR A 189 4.83 11.23 19.51
N PRO A 190 5.61 11.51 20.56
CA PRO A 190 5.44 12.74 21.32
C PRO A 190 5.87 13.94 20.47
N ASP A 191 5.21 15.07 20.70
CA ASP A 191 5.58 16.39 20.15
C ASP A 191 6.98 16.83 20.56
#